data_b1f86468c7f57df8afe27aa102fbfb4f
#
_entry.id   b1f86468c7f57df8afe27aa102fbfb4f
#
_cell.length_a   1.000
_cell.length_b   1.000
_cell.length_c   1.000
_cell.angle_alpha   90.00
_cell.angle_beta   90.00
_cell.angle_gamma   90.00
#
_symmetry.space_group_name_H-M   'P 1'
#
loop_
_entity.id
_entity.type
_entity.pdbx_description
1 polymer ?
#
loop_
_entity_poly.entity_id
_entity_poly.type
_entity_poly.pdbx_seq_one_letter_code
_entity_poly.pdbx_strand_id
1 'polypeptide(L)'
;NSLMIWGAPGIGKSSVVQSIADKNKLELIDLRISQLAPTDLRGIPVPSKDFASWLPPDFLPTSGKGILFLDEINMAPPAVQGIAQQLILDRKVGSYKVPDGWFIWSAGNRKEDFAAVFDVPAPLANRFIHLEVKTSLDEFKNYALHNNLDDRIISYLNFRPKHLHKIDKNSPSWPSPRSWDVANNLLEAGLDVDPAIGKGCASEFRSFCKVYKTLPDIEPILSGKSSPKFPADLSAKYALTCALAVRAKTVQ
;
A
#
# COMPACT_ATOMS: atom_id res chain seq x y z
N ASN A 1 -14.29 -12.93 -12.67
CA ASN A 1 -12.92 -12.98 -13.17
C ASN A 1 -11.97 -12.66 -12.02
N SER A 2 -10.83 -13.36 -11.95
CA SER A 2 -9.79 -13.13 -10.95
C SER A 2 -8.86 -12.01 -11.41
N LEU A 3 -8.43 -11.14 -10.46
CA LEU A 3 -7.49 -10.05 -10.72
C LEU A 3 -6.13 -10.38 -10.13
N MET A 4 -5.07 -9.97 -10.84
CA MET A 4 -3.70 -9.96 -10.33
C MET A 4 -3.18 -8.52 -10.33
N ILE A 5 -2.89 -8.00 -9.15
CA ILE A 5 -2.42 -6.63 -8.92
C ILE A 5 -0.91 -6.64 -8.74
N TRP A 6 -0.21 -6.06 -9.70
CA TRP A 6 1.23 -5.91 -9.68
C TRP A 6 1.65 -4.54 -9.18
N GLY A 7 2.74 -4.47 -8.46
CA GLY A 7 3.34 -3.20 -8.08
C GLY A 7 4.40 -3.35 -7.01
N ALA A 8 5.20 -2.32 -6.86
CA ALA A 8 6.30 -2.29 -5.90
C ALA A 8 5.85 -2.46 -4.44
N PRO A 9 6.72 -2.92 -3.54
CA PRO A 9 6.40 -2.97 -2.12
C PRO A 9 6.15 -1.56 -1.55
N GLY A 10 5.18 -1.45 -0.63
CA GLY A 10 4.88 -0.20 0.09
C GLY A 10 4.07 0.85 -0.68
N ILE A 11 3.58 0.57 -1.89
CA ILE A 11 2.79 1.53 -2.69
C ILE A 11 1.28 1.55 -2.37
N GLY A 12 0.80 0.68 -1.46
CA GLY A 12 -0.59 0.66 -1.01
C GLY A 12 -1.52 -0.29 -1.77
N LYS A 13 -1.02 -1.38 -2.38
CA LYS A 13 -1.86 -2.38 -3.09
C LYS A 13 -3.05 -2.86 -2.24
N SER A 14 -2.78 -3.35 -1.03
CA SER A 14 -3.82 -3.86 -0.12
C SER A 14 -4.78 -2.74 0.34
N SER A 15 -4.26 -1.50 0.54
CA SER A 15 -5.09 -0.34 0.89
C SER A 15 -6.07 0.04 -0.22
N VAL A 16 -5.66 -0.09 -1.50
CA VAL A 16 -6.55 0.12 -2.65
C VAL A 16 -7.67 -0.92 -2.66
N VAL A 17 -7.35 -2.19 -2.40
CA VAL A 17 -8.34 -3.28 -2.34
C VAL A 17 -9.33 -3.03 -1.18
N GLN A 18 -8.83 -2.64 0.00
CA GLN A 18 -9.67 -2.28 1.15
C GLN A 18 -10.62 -1.13 0.78
N SER A 19 -10.11 -0.05 0.19
CA SER A 19 -10.94 1.10 -0.22
C SER A 19 -12.04 0.70 -1.23
N ILE A 20 -11.74 -0.24 -2.13
CA ILE A 20 -12.73 -0.75 -3.09
C ILE A 20 -13.79 -1.59 -2.37
N ALA A 21 -13.38 -2.43 -1.44
CA ALA A 21 -14.29 -3.25 -0.64
C ALA A 21 -15.26 -2.36 0.16
N ASP A 22 -14.73 -1.36 0.87
CA ASP A 22 -15.51 -0.42 1.68
C ASP A 22 -16.54 0.36 0.84
N LYS A 23 -16.10 0.94 -0.28
CA LYS A 23 -16.97 1.69 -1.21
C LYS A 23 -18.12 0.85 -1.77
N ASN A 24 -17.90 -0.46 -1.95
CA ASN A 24 -18.89 -1.38 -2.51
C ASN A 24 -19.63 -2.19 -1.44
N LYS A 25 -19.36 -1.93 -0.16
CA LYS A 25 -19.94 -2.68 0.97
C LYS A 25 -19.71 -4.19 0.84
N LEU A 26 -18.49 -4.55 0.48
CA LEU A 26 -18.00 -5.92 0.37
C LEU A 26 -17.15 -6.25 1.59
N GLU A 27 -17.26 -7.47 2.08
CA GLU A 27 -16.33 -8.00 3.08
C GLU A 27 -14.95 -8.19 2.44
N LEU A 28 -13.87 -7.90 3.17
CA LEU A 28 -12.51 -8.17 2.74
C LEU A 28 -11.87 -9.19 3.66
N ILE A 29 -11.39 -10.28 3.07
CA ILE A 29 -10.50 -11.24 3.73
C ILE A 29 -9.14 -11.10 3.08
N ASP A 30 -8.17 -10.53 3.80
CA ASP A 30 -6.79 -10.31 3.34
C ASP A 30 -5.90 -11.44 3.87
N LEU A 31 -5.45 -12.32 2.97
CA LEU A 31 -4.58 -13.44 3.29
C LEU A 31 -3.19 -13.24 2.69
N ARG A 32 -2.20 -13.14 3.55
CA ARG A 32 -0.78 -13.13 3.15
C ARG A 32 -0.30 -14.53 2.87
N ILE A 33 -0.40 -14.93 1.62
CA ILE A 33 -0.11 -16.31 1.18
C ILE A 33 1.35 -16.71 1.44
N SER A 34 2.26 -15.74 1.46
CA SER A 34 3.68 -15.97 1.79
C SER A 34 3.92 -16.48 3.21
N GLN A 35 2.98 -16.26 4.13
CA GLN A 35 3.06 -16.65 5.54
C GLN A 35 2.34 -17.96 5.86
N LEU A 36 1.66 -18.56 4.89
CA LEU A 36 0.88 -19.77 5.09
C LEU A 36 1.66 -21.03 4.71
N ALA A 37 1.46 -22.10 5.49
CA ALA A 37 1.82 -23.43 5.08
C ALA A 37 0.75 -24.03 4.13
N PRO A 38 1.08 -25.05 3.34
CA PRO A 38 0.11 -25.72 2.48
C PRO A 38 -1.14 -26.23 3.22
N THR A 39 -0.98 -26.72 4.43
CA THR A 39 -2.07 -27.19 5.29
C THR A 39 -2.97 -26.06 5.77
N ASP A 40 -2.43 -24.87 5.98
CA ASP A 40 -3.22 -23.73 6.47
C ASP A 40 -4.28 -23.32 5.44
N LEU A 41 -3.95 -23.37 4.16
CA LEU A 41 -4.89 -23.01 3.09
C LEU A 41 -5.82 -24.17 2.71
N ARG A 42 -5.30 -25.41 2.74
CA ARG A 42 -6.06 -26.60 2.35
C ARG A 42 -6.96 -27.13 3.46
N GLY A 43 -6.63 -26.83 4.70
CA GLY A 43 -7.29 -27.37 5.88
C GLY A 43 -6.67 -28.67 6.38
N ILE A 44 -7.35 -29.31 7.32
CA ILE A 44 -6.87 -30.51 8.02
C ILE A 44 -7.68 -31.73 7.59
N PRO A 45 -7.03 -32.85 7.19
CA PRO A 45 -7.73 -34.07 6.90
C PRO A 45 -8.25 -34.72 8.20
N VAL A 46 -9.53 -35.04 8.24
CA VAL A 46 -10.18 -35.73 9.34
C VAL A 46 -10.61 -37.11 8.87
N PRO A 47 -10.21 -38.21 9.54
CA PRO A 47 -10.61 -39.52 9.17
C PRO A 47 -12.13 -39.69 9.35
N SER A 48 -12.77 -40.33 8.34
CA SER A 48 -14.12 -40.81 8.37
C SER A 48 -14.07 -42.35 8.18
N LYS A 49 -15.23 -43.02 8.23
CA LYS A 49 -15.27 -44.49 8.21
C LYS A 49 -14.56 -45.10 7.01
N ASP A 50 -14.75 -44.55 5.80
CA ASP A 50 -14.24 -45.10 4.55
C ASP A 50 -13.35 -44.13 3.76
N PHE A 51 -13.20 -42.89 4.23
CA PHE A 51 -12.40 -41.83 3.57
C PHE A 51 -11.94 -40.75 4.58
N ALA A 52 -11.03 -39.92 4.17
CA ALA A 52 -10.69 -38.70 4.89
C ALA A 52 -11.42 -37.49 4.29
N SER A 53 -12.09 -36.69 5.11
CA SER A 53 -12.66 -35.40 4.72
C SER A 53 -11.73 -34.28 5.16
N TRP A 54 -11.73 -33.18 4.42
CA TRP A 54 -10.93 -32.00 4.76
C TRP A 54 -11.80 -30.99 5.50
N LEU A 55 -11.42 -30.58 6.69
CA LEU A 55 -12.00 -29.43 7.38
C LEU A 55 -11.31 -28.17 6.88
N PRO A 56 -12.05 -27.25 6.22
CA PRO A 56 -11.48 -26.00 5.75
C PRO A 56 -11.08 -25.10 6.93
N PRO A 57 -10.10 -24.20 6.74
CA PRO A 57 -9.77 -23.19 7.73
C PRO A 57 -10.93 -22.21 7.94
N ASP A 58 -11.05 -21.69 9.14
CA ASP A 58 -12.14 -20.80 9.58
C ASP A 58 -12.10 -19.40 8.95
N PHE A 59 -10.92 -18.99 8.48
CA PHE A 59 -10.77 -17.69 7.80
C PHE A 59 -11.30 -17.68 6.35
N LEU A 60 -11.62 -18.82 5.76
CA LEU A 60 -12.23 -18.86 4.43
C LEU A 60 -13.74 -18.56 4.51
N PRO A 61 -14.28 -17.76 3.57
CA PRO A 61 -15.68 -17.36 3.61
C PRO A 61 -16.63 -18.53 3.40
N THR A 62 -17.68 -18.60 4.20
CA THR A 62 -18.70 -19.66 4.09
C THR A 62 -20.00 -19.17 3.46
N SER A 63 -20.24 -17.85 3.44
CA SER A 63 -21.44 -17.22 2.90
C SER A 63 -21.18 -15.75 2.56
N GLY A 64 -22.19 -15.00 2.19
CA GLY A 64 -22.09 -13.57 1.97
C GLY A 64 -21.46 -13.17 0.64
N LYS A 65 -20.93 -11.94 0.58
CA LYS A 65 -20.27 -11.38 -0.59
C LYS A 65 -19.04 -10.57 -0.20
N GLY A 66 -17.96 -10.72 -0.95
CA GLY A 66 -16.72 -10.05 -0.59
C GLY A 66 -15.59 -10.25 -1.58
N ILE A 67 -14.41 -9.87 -1.14
CA ILE A 67 -13.15 -10.07 -1.82
C ILE A 67 -12.26 -10.96 -0.95
N LEU A 68 -11.92 -12.13 -1.45
CA LEU A 68 -10.86 -12.97 -0.92
C LEU A 68 -9.57 -12.52 -1.59
N PHE A 69 -8.75 -11.78 -0.85
CA PHE A 69 -7.54 -11.17 -1.36
C PHE A 69 -6.31 -11.99 -0.95
N LEU A 70 -5.62 -12.54 -1.94
CA LEU A 70 -4.45 -13.37 -1.78
C LEU A 70 -3.20 -12.50 -2.01
N ASP A 71 -2.73 -11.85 -0.97
CA ASP A 71 -1.57 -10.96 -1.05
C ASP A 71 -0.24 -11.73 -1.06
N GLU A 72 0.76 -11.14 -1.69
CA GLU A 72 2.13 -11.68 -1.80
C GLU A 72 2.20 -13.07 -2.46
N ILE A 73 1.29 -13.36 -3.40
CA ILE A 73 1.16 -14.72 -3.97
C ILE A 73 2.47 -15.24 -4.58
N ASN A 74 3.25 -14.38 -5.19
CA ASN A 74 4.53 -14.75 -5.81
C ASN A 74 5.73 -14.69 -4.85
N MET A 75 5.51 -14.36 -3.57
CA MET A 75 6.49 -14.55 -2.50
C MET A 75 6.28 -15.88 -1.75
N ALA A 76 5.13 -16.51 -1.96
CA ALA A 76 4.81 -17.79 -1.37
C ALA A 76 5.64 -18.94 -1.99
N PRO A 77 6.00 -19.97 -1.21
CA PRO A 77 6.62 -21.17 -1.73
C PRO A 77 5.78 -21.84 -2.84
N PRO A 78 6.39 -22.49 -3.83
CA PRO A 78 5.68 -23.12 -4.96
C PRO A 78 4.56 -24.07 -4.54
N ALA A 79 4.72 -24.79 -3.43
CA ALA A 79 3.70 -25.70 -2.89
C ALA A 79 2.42 -24.95 -2.48
N VAL A 80 2.56 -23.78 -1.84
CA VAL A 80 1.43 -22.93 -1.46
C VAL A 80 0.81 -22.27 -2.68
N GLN A 81 1.64 -21.81 -3.63
CA GLN A 81 1.13 -21.29 -4.92
C GLN A 81 0.28 -22.31 -5.66
N GLY A 82 0.67 -23.60 -5.63
CA GLY A 82 -0.11 -24.67 -6.26
C GLY A 82 -1.51 -24.84 -5.64
N ILE A 83 -1.65 -24.69 -4.32
CA ILE A 83 -2.95 -24.75 -3.65
C ILE A 83 -3.76 -23.47 -3.93
N ALA A 84 -3.13 -22.31 -3.87
CA ALA A 84 -3.76 -21.04 -4.23
C ALA A 84 -4.24 -21.06 -5.70
N GLN A 85 -3.49 -21.70 -6.59
CA GLN A 85 -3.90 -21.92 -7.99
C GLN A 85 -5.23 -22.67 -8.08
N GLN A 86 -5.39 -23.78 -7.34
CA GLN A 86 -6.64 -24.52 -7.32
C GLN A 86 -7.80 -23.65 -6.82
N LEU A 87 -7.58 -22.88 -5.75
CA LEU A 87 -8.57 -21.96 -5.22
C LEU A 87 -8.99 -20.89 -6.25
N ILE A 88 -8.04 -20.35 -6.99
CA ILE A 88 -8.27 -19.30 -7.99
C ILE A 88 -8.96 -19.86 -9.23
N LEU A 89 -8.51 -20.99 -9.75
CA LEU A 89 -9.00 -21.56 -11.00
C LEU A 89 -10.34 -22.26 -10.83
N ASP A 90 -10.43 -23.11 -9.81
CA ASP A 90 -11.57 -24.02 -9.61
C ASP A 90 -12.56 -23.49 -8.58
N ARG A 91 -12.21 -22.39 -7.89
CA ARG A 91 -12.95 -21.86 -6.74
C ARG A 91 -13.16 -22.92 -5.65
N LYS A 92 -12.20 -23.84 -5.52
CA LYS A 92 -12.24 -24.97 -4.57
C LYS A 92 -10.85 -25.26 -4.04
N VAL A 93 -10.80 -25.78 -2.81
CA VAL A 93 -9.60 -26.39 -2.25
C VAL A 93 -10.03 -27.51 -1.29
N GLY A 94 -9.54 -28.73 -1.48
CA GLY A 94 -10.04 -29.88 -0.73
C GLY A 94 -11.56 -30.05 -0.90
N SER A 95 -12.30 -30.10 0.20
CA SER A 95 -13.77 -30.14 0.24
C SER A 95 -14.44 -28.75 0.22
N TYR A 96 -13.65 -27.69 0.42
CA TYR A 96 -14.16 -26.32 0.46
C TYR A 96 -14.43 -25.73 -0.93
N LYS A 97 -15.54 -25.01 -1.05
CA LYS A 97 -15.92 -24.24 -2.25
C LYS A 97 -16.15 -22.77 -1.88
N VAL A 98 -15.51 -21.85 -2.60
CA VAL A 98 -15.72 -20.41 -2.43
C VAL A 98 -17.16 -20.05 -2.81
N PRO A 99 -17.91 -19.35 -1.96
CA PRO A 99 -19.27 -18.91 -2.28
C PRO A 99 -19.31 -18.00 -3.51
N ASP A 100 -20.41 -18.05 -4.27
CA ASP A 100 -20.53 -17.36 -5.56
C ASP A 100 -20.45 -15.82 -5.44
N GLY A 101 -20.83 -15.27 -4.29
CA GLY A 101 -20.73 -13.81 -4.01
C GLY A 101 -19.32 -13.27 -3.78
N TRP A 102 -18.30 -14.12 -3.80
CA TRP A 102 -16.92 -13.72 -3.50
C TRP A 102 -16.06 -13.59 -4.74
N PHE A 103 -15.35 -12.47 -4.85
CA PHE A 103 -14.28 -12.30 -5.83
C PHE A 103 -12.97 -12.85 -5.27
N ILE A 104 -12.12 -13.41 -6.11
CA ILE A 104 -10.77 -13.83 -5.72
C ILE A 104 -9.79 -12.91 -6.45
N TRP A 105 -9.12 -12.07 -5.68
CA TRP A 105 -8.10 -11.16 -6.18
C TRP A 105 -6.75 -11.54 -5.58
N SER A 106 -5.69 -11.22 -6.29
CA SER A 106 -4.33 -11.51 -5.83
C SER A 106 -3.44 -10.30 -6.03
N ALA A 107 -2.39 -10.20 -5.23
CA ALA A 107 -1.33 -9.24 -5.46
C ALA A 107 0.05 -9.88 -5.41
N GLY A 108 1.00 -9.27 -6.11
CA GLY A 108 2.37 -9.68 -6.13
C GLY A 108 3.32 -8.49 -6.36
N ASN A 109 4.57 -8.70 -6.03
CA ASN A 109 5.64 -7.75 -6.28
C ASN A 109 6.31 -8.08 -7.62
N ARG A 110 6.82 -7.07 -8.32
CA ARG A 110 7.55 -7.27 -9.58
C ARG A 110 8.99 -7.67 -9.28
N LYS A 111 9.60 -8.48 -10.15
CA LYS A 111 11.02 -8.87 -10.03
C LYS A 111 11.95 -7.66 -10.05
N GLU A 112 11.61 -6.66 -10.84
CA GLU A 112 12.37 -5.42 -10.98
C GLU A 112 12.38 -4.55 -9.71
N ASP A 113 11.42 -4.75 -8.80
CA ASP A 113 11.34 -4.04 -7.53
C ASP A 113 12.17 -4.72 -6.42
N PHE A 114 13.08 -5.63 -6.81
CA PHE A 114 14.03 -6.32 -5.92
C PHE A 114 13.39 -7.17 -4.81
N ALA A 115 12.14 -7.52 -4.96
CA ALA A 115 11.49 -8.47 -4.07
C ALA A 115 12.02 -9.90 -4.34
N ALA A 116 12.23 -10.67 -3.29
CA ALA A 116 12.51 -12.10 -3.40
C ALA A 116 11.24 -12.82 -3.81
N VAL A 117 11.04 -13.01 -5.12
CA VAL A 117 9.80 -13.56 -5.68
C VAL A 117 10.07 -14.80 -6.51
N PHE A 118 9.13 -15.74 -6.47
CA PHE A 118 9.05 -16.88 -7.38
C PHE A 118 8.27 -16.49 -8.65
N ASP A 119 8.49 -17.23 -9.72
CA ASP A 119 7.68 -17.09 -10.93
C ASP A 119 6.26 -17.60 -10.68
N VAL A 120 5.28 -16.84 -11.15
CA VAL A 120 3.90 -17.32 -11.18
C VAL A 120 3.77 -18.31 -12.33
N PRO A 121 3.30 -19.54 -12.08
CA PRO A 121 3.14 -20.55 -13.13
C PRO A 121 2.28 -20.04 -14.30
N ALA A 122 2.71 -20.29 -15.53
CA ALA A 122 2.04 -19.79 -16.74
C ALA A 122 0.54 -20.12 -16.80
N PRO A 123 0.07 -21.34 -16.41
CA PRO A 123 -1.35 -21.66 -16.38
C PRO A 123 -2.15 -20.77 -15.41
N LEU A 124 -1.54 -20.38 -14.28
CA LEU A 124 -2.15 -19.47 -13.32
C LEU A 124 -2.14 -18.03 -13.85
N ALA A 125 -1.00 -17.58 -14.38
CA ALA A 125 -0.87 -16.24 -14.92
C ALA A 125 -1.92 -15.96 -16.01
N ASN A 126 -2.14 -16.89 -16.93
CA ASN A 126 -3.10 -16.73 -18.04
C ASN A 126 -4.59 -16.68 -17.61
N ARG A 127 -4.90 -16.88 -16.33
CA ARG A 127 -6.27 -16.87 -15.80
C ARG A 127 -6.63 -15.57 -15.09
N PHE A 128 -5.66 -14.67 -14.91
CA PHE A 128 -5.85 -13.38 -14.31
C PHE A 128 -6.09 -12.26 -15.33
N ILE A 129 -6.84 -11.28 -14.92
CA ILE A 129 -6.76 -9.93 -15.49
C ILE A 129 -5.64 -9.23 -14.73
N HIS A 130 -4.58 -8.86 -15.43
CA HIS A 130 -3.42 -8.23 -14.83
C HIS A 130 -3.58 -6.71 -14.79
N LEU A 131 -3.44 -6.13 -13.59
CA LEU A 131 -3.43 -4.69 -13.35
C LEU A 131 -2.09 -4.28 -12.76
N GLU A 132 -1.54 -3.18 -13.22
CA GLU A 132 -0.33 -2.60 -12.66
C GLU A 132 -0.67 -1.35 -11.86
N VAL A 133 -0.32 -1.34 -10.58
CA VAL A 133 -0.44 -0.17 -9.70
C VAL A 133 0.90 0.56 -9.67
N LYS A 134 0.86 1.85 -9.94
CA LYS A 134 2.02 2.76 -9.88
C LYS A 134 1.80 3.83 -8.83
N THR A 135 2.88 4.34 -8.27
CA THR A 135 2.79 5.50 -7.38
C THR A 135 2.40 6.75 -8.16
N SER A 136 1.47 7.50 -7.64
CA SER A 136 1.07 8.80 -8.14
C SER A 136 1.21 9.82 -7.01
N LEU A 137 1.92 10.91 -7.27
CA LEU A 137 2.07 11.97 -6.28
C LEU A 137 0.73 12.66 -6.01
N ASP A 138 -0.09 12.86 -7.02
CA ASP A 138 -1.38 13.53 -6.86
C ASP A 138 -2.36 12.69 -6.04
N GLU A 139 -2.38 11.37 -6.28
CA GLU A 139 -3.18 10.46 -5.46
C GLU A 139 -2.67 10.39 -4.01
N PHE A 140 -1.34 10.39 -3.82
CA PHE A 140 -0.76 10.44 -2.47
C PHE A 140 -1.10 11.75 -1.76
N LYS A 141 -1.11 12.88 -2.45
CA LYS A 141 -1.55 14.17 -1.87
C LYS A 141 -3.02 14.12 -1.43
N ASN A 142 -3.90 13.58 -2.27
CA ASN A 142 -5.30 13.43 -1.92
C ASN A 142 -5.45 12.56 -0.67
N TYR A 143 -4.73 11.44 -0.61
CA TYR A 143 -4.68 10.58 0.56
C TYR A 143 -4.15 11.33 1.80
N ALA A 144 -3.04 12.04 1.67
CA ALA A 144 -2.39 12.76 2.76
C ALA A 144 -3.29 13.87 3.32
N LEU A 145 -4.02 14.58 2.48
CA LEU A 145 -4.98 15.61 2.89
C LEU A 145 -6.17 15.00 3.63
N HIS A 146 -6.72 13.86 3.15
CA HIS A 146 -7.83 13.18 3.82
C HIS A 146 -7.45 12.61 5.18
N ASN A 147 -6.20 12.22 5.36
CA ASN A 147 -5.69 11.62 6.59
C ASN A 147 -4.92 12.64 7.46
N ASN A 148 -4.97 13.93 7.13
CA ASN A 148 -4.32 15.02 7.87
C ASN A 148 -2.82 14.82 8.10
N LEU A 149 -2.10 14.29 7.10
CA LEU A 149 -0.65 14.19 7.19
C LEU A 149 -0.01 15.57 7.27
N ASP A 150 1.14 15.63 7.92
CA ASP A 150 1.90 16.87 8.12
C ASP A 150 2.20 17.59 6.79
N ASP A 151 1.84 18.86 6.71
CA ASP A 151 2.02 19.72 5.53
C ASP A 151 3.48 19.75 5.02
N ARG A 152 4.45 19.53 5.91
CA ARG A 152 5.87 19.46 5.56
C ARG A 152 6.16 18.27 4.65
N ILE A 153 5.50 17.13 4.88
CA ILE A 153 5.62 15.94 4.04
C ILE A 153 5.08 16.24 2.64
N ILE A 154 3.87 16.78 2.56
CA ILE A 154 3.21 17.09 1.29
C ILE A 154 4.04 18.12 0.51
N SER A 155 4.48 19.16 1.16
CA SER A 155 5.30 20.22 0.54
C SER A 155 6.67 19.70 0.08
N TYR A 156 7.31 18.85 0.89
CA TYR A 156 8.58 18.23 0.51
C TYR A 156 8.44 17.30 -0.70
N LEU A 157 7.42 16.48 -0.75
CA LEU A 157 7.18 15.57 -1.86
C LEU A 157 6.81 16.30 -3.16
N ASN A 158 6.18 17.46 -3.06
CA ASN A 158 6.02 18.36 -4.21
C ASN A 158 7.38 18.87 -4.72
N PHE A 159 8.29 19.20 -3.80
CA PHE A 159 9.64 19.66 -4.15
C PHE A 159 10.53 18.52 -4.66
N ARG A 160 10.37 17.32 -4.12
CA ARG A 160 11.13 16.11 -4.44
C ARG A 160 10.22 14.93 -4.82
N PRO A 161 9.50 14.96 -5.95
CA PRO A 161 8.54 13.91 -6.31
C PRO A 161 9.12 12.49 -6.34
N LYS A 162 10.40 12.36 -6.70
CA LYS A 162 11.11 11.07 -6.73
C LYS A 162 11.27 10.42 -5.34
N HIS A 163 11.14 11.20 -4.26
CA HIS A 163 11.21 10.70 -2.90
C HIS A 163 9.85 10.17 -2.38
N LEU A 164 8.80 10.18 -3.19
CA LEU A 164 7.59 9.46 -2.86
C LEU A 164 7.83 7.95 -2.81
N HIS A 165 8.61 7.44 -3.78
CA HIS A 165 8.97 6.02 -3.83
C HIS A 165 10.35 5.86 -4.47
N LYS A 166 11.33 5.43 -3.66
CA LYS A 166 12.70 5.18 -4.12
C LYS A 166 13.31 4.05 -3.30
N ILE A 167 13.30 2.85 -3.87
CA ILE A 167 13.89 1.68 -3.20
C ILE A 167 15.41 1.86 -3.10
N ASP A 168 15.95 1.62 -1.90
CA ASP A 168 17.39 1.54 -1.65
C ASP A 168 17.73 0.14 -1.13
N LYS A 169 18.45 -0.64 -1.93
CA LYS A 169 18.84 -2.01 -1.59
C LYS A 169 19.83 -2.10 -0.41
N ASN A 170 20.58 -1.05 -0.18
CA ASN A 170 21.63 -1.01 0.82
C ASN A 170 21.15 -0.45 2.16
N SER A 171 19.87 -0.08 2.25
CA SER A 171 19.27 0.48 3.45
C SER A 171 18.08 -0.38 3.90
N PRO A 172 17.94 -0.61 5.22
CA PRO A 172 16.77 -1.33 5.76
C PRO A 172 15.48 -0.51 5.62
N SER A 173 15.57 0.78 5.36
CA SER A 173 14.44 1.69 5.16
C SER A 173 14.67 2.61 3.96
N TRP A 174 13.59 2.87 3.23
CA TRP A 174 13.57 3.74 2.06
C TRP A 174 12.23 4.46 1.93
N PRO A 175 12.15 5.60 1.22
CA PRO A 175 10.91 6.32 1.04
C PRO A 175 9.93 5.55 0.15
N SER A 176 8.71 5.41 0.64
CA SER A 176 7.53 4.84 -0.03
C SER A 176 6.26 5.49 0.55
N PRO A 177 5.10 5.40 -0.11
CA PRO A 177 3.85 5.87 0.48
C PRO A 177 3.63 5.37 1.91
N ARG A 178 3.83 4.07 2.17
CA ARG A 178 3.73 3.49 3.52
C ARG A 178 4.73 4.09 4.50
N SER A 179 5.99 4.25 4.10
CA SER A 179 7.01 4.78 5.00
C SER A 179 6.82 6.27 5.29
N TRP A 180 6.14 7.03 4.43
CA TRP A 180 5.75 8.41 4.70
C TRP A 180 4.62 8.50 5.73
N ASP A 181 3.67 7.53 5.78
CA ASP A 181 2.71 7.43 6.88
C ASP A 181 3.41 7.18 8.22
N VAL A 182 4.37 6.25 8.24
CA VAL A 182 5.17 5.99 9.44
C VAL A 182 5.97 7.24 9.83
N ALA A 183 6.56 7.95 8.85
CA ALA A 183 7.29 9.19 9.11
C ALA A 183 6.37 10.28 9.69
N ASN A 184 5.11 10.35 9.26
CA ASN A 184 4.12 11.25 9.85
C ASN A 184 3.92 10.97 11.35
N ASN A 185 3.68 9.71 11.71
CA ASN A 185 3.49 9.32 13.11
C ASN A 185 4.74 9.63 13.96
N LEU A 186 5.94 9.44 13.40
CA LEU A 186 7.19 9.80 14.08
C LEU A 186 7.32 11.32 14.28
N LEU A 187 6.93 12.11 13.27
CA LEU A 187 6.92 13.59 13.39
C LEU A 187 5.94 14.09 14.46
N GLU A 188 4.74 13.51 14.53
CA GLU A 188 3.74 13.81 15.55
C GLU A 188 4.26 13.48 16.95
N ALA A 189 5.01 12.39 17.08
CA ALA A 189 5.65 11.99 18.33
C ALA A 189 6.94 12.79 18.64
N GLY A 190 7.37 13.72 17.77
CA GLY A 190 8.61 14.47 17.93
C GLY A 190 9.89 13.65 17.72
N LEU A 191 9.78 12.50 17.04
CA LEU A 191 10.88 11.58 16.76
C LEU A 191 11.51 11.83 15.39
N ASP A 192 12.72 11.26 15.19
CA ASP A 192 13.42 11.33 13.90
C ASP A 192 12.78 10.37 12.88
N VAL A 193 12.74 10.78 11.62
CA VAL A 193 12.16 10.04 10.51
C VAL A 193 13.15 9.10 9.79
N ASP A 194 14.45 9.14 10.16
CA ASP A 194 15.48 8.26 9.58
C ASP A 194 15.08 6.78 9.55
N PRO A 195 14.49 6.22 10.64
CA PRO A 195 14.11 4.81 10.64
C PRO A 195 13.04 4.45 9.62
N ALA A 196 12.20 5.41 9.22
CA ALA A 196 11.11 5.18 8.28
C ALA A 196 11.53 5.35 6.81
N ILE A 197 12.18 6.48 6.48
CA ILE A 197 12.44 6.87 5.08
C ILE A 197 13.92 6.78 4.68
N GLY A 198 14.76 6.28 5.57
CA GLY A 198 16.20 6.12 5.35
C GLY A 198 17.00 7.41 5.51
N LYS A 199 18.26 7.28 5.94
CA LYS A 199 19.12 8.41 6.33
C LYS A 199 19.27 9.48 5.24
N GLY A 200 19.44 9.06 3.98
CA GLY A 200 19.64 9.98 2.87
C GLY A 200 18.41 10.86 2.62
N CYS A 201 17.23 10.27 2.49
CA CYS A 201 15.99 10.99 2.31
C CYS A 201 15.65 11.86 3.53
N ALA A 202 15.82 11.32 4.72
CA ALA A 202 15.56 12.05 5.96
C ALA A 202 16.48 13.29 6.15
N SER A 203 17.75 13.19 5.76
CA SER A 203 18.66 14.34 5.79
C SER A 203 18.18 15.47 4.87
N GLU A 204 17.76 15.16 3.64
CA GLU A 204 17.19 16.16 2.73
C GLU A 204 15.87 16.72 3.27
N PHE A 205 15.01 15.88 3.82
CA PHE A 205 13.75 16.29 4.43
C PHE A 205 13.96 17.22 5.63
N ARG A 206 14.90 16.92 6.54
CA ARG A 206 15.25 17.81 7.65
C ARG A 206 15.77 19.17 7.17
N SER A 207 16.59 19.17 6.13
CA SER A 207 17.09 20.42 5.55
C SER A 207 15.95 21.25 4.96
N PHE A 208 15.01 20.61 4.29
CA PHE A 208 13.78 21.25 3.81
C PHE A 208 12.93 21.80 4.97
N CYS A 209 12.74 21.03 6.05
CA CYS A 209 11.98 21.47 7.22
C CYS A 209 12.60 22.70 7.91
N LYS A 210 13.93 22.85 7.89
CA LYS A 210 14.58 24.08 8.39
C LYS A 210 14.16 25.30 7.58
N VAL A 211 14.15 25.18 6.26
CA VAL A 211 13.69 26.26 5.36
C VAL A 211 12.19 26.50 5.55
N TYR A 212 11.39 25.43 5.67
CA TYR A 212 9.95 25.53 5.89
C TYR A 212 9.61 26.32 7.17
N LYS A 213 10.37 26.17 8.25
CA LYS A 213 10.21 26.94 9.51
C LYS A 213 10.49 28.44 9.38
N THR A 214 11.22 28.86 8.34
CA THR A 214 11.49 30.29 8.09
C THR A 214 10.41 30.98 7.25
N LEU A 215 9.40 30.20 6.79
CA LEU A 215 8.29 30.72 6.02
C LEU A 215 7.39 31.61 6.89
N PRO A 216 6.77 32.65 6.31
CA PRO A 216 5.73 33.38 6.98
C PRO A 216 4.52 32.47 7.30
N ASP A 217 3.80 32.83 8.35
CA ASP A 217 2.59 32.12 8.72
C ASP A 217 1.56 32.14 7.57
N ILE A 218 1.06 30.97 7.22
CA ILE A 218 0.22 30.74 6.03
C ILE A 218 -1.23 31.16 6.29
N GLU A 219 -1.75 30.92 7.49
CA GLU A 219 -3.14 31.26 7.85
C GLU A 219 -3.48 32.74 7.69
N PRO A 220 -2.65 33.69 8.15
CA PRO A 220 -2.88 35.11 7.93
C PRO A 220 -2.82 35.52 6.46
N ILE A 221 -2.02 34.82 5.64
CA ILE A 221 -1.94 35.05 4.19
C ILE A 221 -3.23 34.60 3.51
N LEU A 222 -3.70 33.39 3.80
CA LEU A 222 -4.92 32.82 3.22
C LEU A 222 -6.18 33.62 3.62
N SER A 223 -6.20 34.12 4.85
CA SER A 223 -7.32 34.97 5.33
C SER A 223 -7.24 36.43 4.89
N GLY A 224 -6.22 36.83 4.11
CA GLY A 224 -6.02 38.21 3.65
C GLY A 224 -5.56 39.18 4.74
N LYS A 225 -5.22 38.69 5.93
CA LYS A 225 -4.80 39.51 7.08
C LYS A 225 -3.32 39.94 7.02
N SER A 226 -2.51 39.23 6.21
CA SER A 226 -1.09 39.52 6.07
C SER A 226 -0.66 39.37 4.61
N SER A 227 0.23 40.23 4.15
CA SER A 227 0.87 40.17 2.83
C SER A 227 2.39 40.30 2.98
N PRO A 228 3.06 39.25 3.50
CA PRO A 228 4.49 39.28 3.70
C PRO A 228 5.23 39.37 2.36
N LYS A 229 6.47 39.93 2.42
CA LYS A 229 7.34 39.95 1.26
C LYS A 229 7.68 38.53 0.84
N PHE A 230 7.53 38.22 -0.46
CA PHE A 230 7.82 36.93 -1.00
C PHE A 230 9.31 36.56 -0.79
N PRO A 231 9.64 35.35 -0.31
CA PRO A 231 11.01 34.96 -0.01
C PRO A 231 11.96 35.13 -1.22
N ALA A 232 13.20 35.50 -0.98
CA ALA A 232 14.20 35.63 -2.05
C ALA A 232 14.75 34.25 -2.48
N ASP A 233 14.94 33.34 -1.51
CA ASP A 233 15.45 31.98 -1.75
C ASP A 233 14.47 31.13 -2.55
N LEU A 234 14.99 30.39 -3.53
CA LEU A 234 14.17 29.55 -4.44
C LEU A 234 13.45 28.42 -3.69
N SER A 235 14.12 27.80 -2.73
CA SER A 235 13.55 26.70 -1.94
C SER A 235 12.41 27.20 -1.04
N ALA A 236 12.60 28.37 -0.44
CA ALA A 236 11.57 29.02 0.39
C ALA A 236 10.39 29.51 -0.47
N LYS A 237 10.63 30.06 -1.67
CA LYS A 237 9.57 30.38 -2.65
C LYS A 237 8.70 29.18 -2.95
N TYR A 238 9.36 28.08 -3.31
CA TYR A 238 8.67 26.83 -3.65
C TYR A 238 7.88 26.27 -2.47
N ALA A 239 8.51 26.19 -1.30
CA ALA A 239 7.88 25.71 -0.08
C ALA A 239 6.63 26.54 0.29
N LEU A 240 6.72 27.87 0.23
CA LEU A 240 5.59 28.76 0.51
C LEU A 240 4.45 28.57 -0.49
N THR A 241 4.78 28.50 -1.78
CA THR A 241 3.76 28.29 -2.84
C THR A 241 3.05 26.95 -2.65
N CYS A 242 3.79 25.88 -2.35
CA CYS A 242 3.21 24.55 -2.11
C CYS A 242 2.32 24.56 -0.86
N ALA A 243 2.78 25.16 0.24
CA ALA A 243 2.03 25.25 1.48
C ALA A 243 0.72 26.04 1.33
N LEU A 244 0.75 27.16 0.62
CA LEU A 244 -0.44 27.94 0.27
C LEU A 244 -1.40 27.11 -0.60
N ALA A 245 -0.90 26.42 -1.63
CA ALA A 245 -1.73 25.62 -2.52
C ALA A 245 -2.38 24.42 -1.81
N VAL A 246 -1.69 23.79 -0.87
CA VAL A 246 -2.21 22.69 -0.06
C VAL A 246 -3.36 23.16 0.83
N ARG A 247 -3.15 24.26 1.58
CA ARG A 247 -4.15 24.76 2.52
C ARG A 247 -5.29 25.52 1.87
N ALA A 248 -5.08 26.19 0.72
CA ALA A 248 -6.15 26.86 0.01
C ALA A 248 -7.27 25.89 -0.45
N LYS A 249 -6.96 24.62 -0.70
CA LYS A 249 -7.97 23.60 -1.07
C LYS A 249 -8.83 23.14 0.12
N THR A 250 -8.41 23.40 1.36
CA THR A 250 -9.15 23.05 2.57
C THR A 250 -10.12 24.13 3.04
N VAL A 251 -10.12 25.29 2.39
CA VAL A 251 -10.94 26.46 2.77
C VAL A 251 -12.19 26.59 1.88
N GLN A 252 -12.39 25.69 0.90
CA GLN A 252 -13.63 25.56 0.12
C GLN A 252 -14.48 24.40 0.65
#